data_671b0b8ea8679035843a8b09b5e4c2b6
#
_entry.id   671b0b8ea8679035843a8b09b5e4c2b6
#
_cell.length_a   1.000
_cell.length_b   1.000
_cell.length_c   1.000
_cell.angle_alpha   90.00
_cell.angle_beta   90.00
_cell.angle_gamma   90.00
#
_symmetry.space_group_name_H-M   'P 1'
#
loop_
_entity.id
_entity.type
_entity.pdbx_description
1 polymer ?
#
loop_
_entity_poly.entity_id
_entity_poly.type
_entity_poly.pdbx_seq_one_letter_code
_entity_poly.pdbx_strand_id
1 'polypeptide(L)'
;MKAKKYIWSMICVYMAYLTHGMQALIFSQNQVNFATKWGFDMTDPSSAAYAAGVAAVSTAIAWTGFGKFISVWIGGEISDRVGRKKLMIGGAILYIICFATMFVTNNATVAAIMGLLGGIATSGFWDASGYPAVQEAYPAAPGSALIMIKFFVALSSIFYPLICVQTAAAGNCCLLYTSPSPRDS
;
A
#
# COMPACT_ATOMS: atom_id res chain seq x y z
N MET A 1 31.86 8.42 8.13
CA MET A 1 31.38 9.48 9.06
C MET A 1 30.06 10.13 8.62
N LYS A 2 29.67 10.13 7.34
CA LYS A 2 28.38 10.70 6.89
C LYS A 2 27.14 9.89 7.37
N ALA A 3 27.24 8.58 7.51
CA ALA A 3 26.14 7.72 7.93
C ALA A 3 25.52 8.10 9.30
N LYS A 4 26.34 8.50 10.29
CA LYS A 4 25.84 8.95 11.60
C LYS A 4 24.94 10.18 11.53
N LYS A 5 25.19 11.08 10.57
CA LYS A 5 24.41 12.31 10.38
C LYS A 5 22.99 12.03 9.86
N TYR A 6 22.81 10.98 9.06
CA TYR A 6 21.54 10.68 8.37
C TYR A 6 20.80 9.46 8.95
N ILE A 7 21.26 8.91 10.10
CA ILE A 7 20.70 7.69 10.66
C ILE A 7 19.19 7.80 10.95
N TRP A 8 18.76 8.92 11.48
CA TRP A 8 17.33 9.16 11.75
C TRP A 8 16.51 9.23 10.47
N SER A 9 17.03 9.86 9.43
CA SER A 9 16.36 9.91 8.12
C SER A 9 16.26 8.53 7.50
N MET A 10 17.30 7.70 7.63
CA MET A 10 17.28 6.31 7.16
C MET A 10 16.25 5.48 7.92
N ILE A 11 16.20 5.60 9.26
CA ILE A 11 15.20 4.91 10.09
C ILE A 11 13.78 5.31 9.66
N CYS A 12 13.51 6.60 9.47
CA CYS A 12 12.22 7.07 8.98
C CYS A 12 11.85 6.47 7.62
N VAL A 13 12.80 6.41 6.69
CA VAL A 13 12.56 5.79 5.38
C VAL A 13 12.26 4.30 5.53
N TYR A 14 13.02 3.55 6.32
CA TYR A 14 12.77 2.12 6.53
C TYR A 14 11.43 1.84 7.20
N MET A 15 11.03 2.67 8.19
CA MET A 15 9.70 2.57 8.81
C MET A 15 8.58 2.89 7.81
N ALA A 16 8.79 3.87 6.93
CA ALA A 16 7.86 4.15 5.86
C ALA A 16 7.70 2.97 4.90
N TYR A 17 8.79 2.26 4.58
CA TYR A 17 8.72 1.04 3.75
C TYR A 17 8.10 -0.16 4.46
N LEU A 18 8.13 -0.22 5.79
CA LEU A 18 7.35 -1.20 6.55
C LEU A 18 5.84 -0.99 6.33
N THR A 19 5.36 0.26 6.45
CA THR A 19 3.95 0.58 6.18
C THR A 19 3.59 0.39 4.70
N HIS A 20 4.52 0.69 3.79
CA HIS A 20 4.34 0.44 2.36
C HIS A 20 4.16 -1.06 2.04
N GLY A 21 4.90 -1.95 2.71
CA GLY A 21 4.71 -3.38 2.54
C GLY A 21 3.34 -3.87 3.00
N MET A 22 2.78 -3.30 4.08
CA MET A 22 1.40 -3.57 4.50
C MET A 22 0.39 -3.11 3.44
N GLN A 23 0.58 -1.92 2.88
CA GLN A 23 -0.28 -1.38 1.82
C GLN A 23 -0.30 -2.28 0.57
N ALA A 24 0.84 -2.83 0.19
CA ALA A 24 0.94 -3.70 -0.98
C ALA A 24 0.08 -4.97 -0.86
N LEU A 25 -0.19 -5.42 0.37
CA LEU A 25 -0.96 -6.62 0.67
C LEU A 25 -2.44 -6.37 0.98
N ILE A 26 -2.84 -5.11 1.20
CA ILE A 26 -4.16 -4.78 1.74
C ILE A 26 -5.30 -5.35 0.89
N PHE A 27 -5.24 -5.21 -0.42
CA PHE A 27 -6.27 -5.74 -1.32
C PHE A 27 -6.27 -7.27 -1.36
N SER A 28 -5.11 -7.90 -1.50
CA SER A 28 -5.01 -9.35 -1.65
C SER A 28 -5.39 -10.10 -0.37
N GLN A 29 -5.04 -9.57 0.79
CA GLN A 29 -5.36 -10.19 2.07
C GLN A 29 -6.81 -9.95 2.53
N ASN A 30 -7.45 -8.91 2.02
CA ASN A 30 -8.83 -8.55 2.38
C ASN A 30 -9.79 -8.64 1.18
N GLN A 31 -9.51 -9.52 0.23
CA GLN A 31 -10.26 -9.60 -1.02
C GLN A 31 -11.75 -9.83 -0.80
N VAL A 32 -12.12 -10.76 0.05
CA VAL A 32 -13.53 -11.06 0.39
C VAL A 32 -14.19 -9.86 1.06
N ASN A 33 -13.50 -9.23 2.03
CA ASN A 33 -14.03 -8.08 2.76
C ASN A 33 -14.30 -6.88 1.84
N PHE A 34 -13.39 -6.58 0.92
CA PHE A 34 -13.59 -5.52 -0.06
C PHE A 34 -14.74 -5.82 -1.01
N ALA A 35 -14.78 -7.04 -1.55
CA ALA A 35 -15.86 -7.44 -2.47
C ALA A 35 -17.23 -7.36 -1.79
N THR A 36 -17.36 -7.87 -0.56
CA THR A 36 -18.59 -7.76 0.23
C THR A 36 -18.97 -6.31 0.48
N LYS A 37 -18.00 -5.47 0.86
CA LYS A 37 -18.21 -4.05 1.08
C LYS A 37 -18.71 -3.31 -0.17
N TRP A 38 -18.29 -3.77 -1.36
CA TRP A 38 -18.72 -3.21 -2.65
C TRP A 38 -20.05 -3.81 -3.14
N GLY A 39 -20.71 -4.65 -2.33
CA GLY A 39 -22.04 -5.19 -2.59
C GLY A 39 -22.07 -6.50 -3.37
N PHE A 40 -20.93 -7.21 -3.48
CA PHE A 40 -20.89 -8.54 -4.07
C PHE A 40 -21.23 -9.60 -3.01
N ASP A 41 -22.04 -10.60 -3.41
CA ASP A 41 -22.29 -11.77 -2.56
C ASP A 41 -21.08 -12.72 -2.59
N MET A 42 -20.43 -12.84 -1.44
CA MET A 42 -19.22 -13.64 -1.26
C MET A 42 -19.47 -14.91 -0.43
N THR A 43 -20.75 -15.35 -0.31
CA THR A 43 -21.13 -16.52 0.52
C THR A 43 -20.84 -17.85 -0.17
N ASP A 44 -21.05 -17.93 -1.48
CA ASP A 44 -20.83 -19.16 -2.27
C ASP A 44 -19.67 -18.98 -3.26
N PRO A 45 -18.51 -19.64 -3.00
CA PRO A 45 -17.33 -19.56 -3.89
C PRO A 45 -17.58 -20.05 -5.33
N SER A 46 -18.63 -20.84 -5.57
CA SER A 46 -18.97 -21.34 -6.91
C SER A 46 -19.88 -20.40 -7.69
N SER A 47 -20.39 -19.35 -7.06
CA SER A 47 -21.34 -18.41 -7.67
C SER A 47 -20.66 -17.42 -8.64
N ALA A 48 -21.44 -16.98 -9.64
CA ALA A 48 -21.01 -15.91 -10.54
C ALA A 48 -20.80 -14.58 -9.80
N ALA A 49 -21.54 -14.33 -8.72
CA ALA A 49 -21.39 -13.15 -7.89
C ALA A 49 -20.03 -13.12 -7.17
N TYR A 50 -19.61 -14.26 -6.63
CA TYR A 50 -18.28 -14.40 -6.02
C TYR A 50 -17.18 -14.13 -7.04
N ALA A 51 -17.26 -14.75 -8.23
CA ALA A 51 -16.29 -14.53 -9.29
C ALA A 51 -16.21 -13.05 -9.72
N ALA A 52 -17.36 -12.35 -9.80
CA ALA A 52 -17.43 -10.94 -10.10
C ALA A 52 -16.78 -10.08 -9.00
N GLY A 53 -17.00 -10.41 -7.73
CA GLY A 53 -16.38 -9.73 -6.59
C GLY A 53 -14.84 -9.87 -6.60
N VAL A 54 -14.34 -11.08 -6.83
CA VAL A 54 -12.90 -11.35 -6.98
C VAL A 54 -12.32 -10.56 -8.16
N ALA A 55 -13.01 -10.52 -9.29
CA ALA A 55 -12.59 -9.78 -10.48
C ALA A 55 -12.52 -8.26 -10.20
N ALA A 56 -13.49 -7.71 -9.47
CA ALA A 56 -13.50 -6.30 -9.09
C ALA A 56 -12.30 -5.91 -8.23
N VAL A 57 -11.96 -6.72 -7.22
CA VAL A 57 -10.75 -6.48 -6.38
C VAL A 57 -9.47 -6.65 -7.19
N SER A 58 -9.41 -7.68 -8.04
CA SER A 58 -8.25 -7.90 -8.93
C SER A 58 -8.05 -6.73 -9.88
N THR A 59 -9.13 -6.12 -10.35
CA THR A 59 -9.09 -4.90 -11.17
C THR A 59 -8.47 -3.74 -10.39
N ALA A 60 -8.83 -3.51 -9.13
CA ALA A 60 -8.22 -2.48 -8.30
C ALA A 60 -6.70 -2.72 -8.09
N ILE A 61 -6.30 -3.99 -7.93
CA ILE A 61 -4.88 -4.38 -7.87
C ILE A 61 -4.17 -4.06 -9.19
N ALA A 62 -4.78 -4.41 -10.33
CA ALA A 62 -4.22 -4.13 -11.65
C ALA A 62 -4.04 -2.63 -11.89
N TRP A 63 -4.99 -1.79 -11.49
CA TRP A 63 -4.87 -0.33 -11.56
C TRP A 63 -3.73 0.20 -10.69
N THR A 64 -3.46 -0.41 -9.54
CA THR A 64 -2.28 -0.07 -8.71
C THR A 64 -0.98 -0.38 -9.47
N GLY A 65 -0.90 -1.53 -10.14
CA GLY A 65 0.23 -1.89 -11.01
C GLY A 65 0.43 -0.89 -12.16
N PHE A 66 -0.67 -0.49 -12.80
CA PHE A 66 -0.64 0.49 -13.88
C PHE A 66 -0.19 1.88 -13.42
N GLY A 67 -0.63 2.31 -12.23
CA GLY A 67 -0.14 3.53 -11.59
C GLY A 67 1.36 3.52 -11.33
N LYS A 68 1.89 2.39 -10.84
CA LYS A 68 3.34 2.19 -10.67
C LYS A 68 4.08 2.28 -12.00
N PHE A 69 3.57 1.62 -13.03
CA PHE A 69 4.18 1.59 -14.36
C PHE A 69 4.32 2.98 -14.96
N ILE A 70 3.25 3.78 -14.94
CA ILE A 70 3.28 5.15 -15.50
C ILE A 70 4.22 6.05 -14.70
N SER A 71 4.17 5.97 -13.38
CA SER A 71 4.83 6.94 -12.51
C SER A 71 6.33 6.70 -12.35
N VAL A 72 6.84 5.49 -12.60
CA VAL A 72 8.27 5.17 -12.42
C VAL A 72 9.16 6.01 -13.33
N TRP A 73 8.70 6.31 -14.54
CA TRP A 73 9.46 7.11 -15.52
C TRP A 73 9.57 8.58 -15.12
N ILE A 74 8.47 9.14 -14.62
CA ILE A 74 8.35 10.57 -14.34
C ILE A 74 8.89 10.86 -12.93
N GLY A 75 8.76 9.90 -12.02
CA GLY A 75 9.08 10.06 -10.61
C GLY A 75 10.54 10.42 -10.34
N GLY A 76 11.47 9.78 -11.05
CA GLY A 76 12.90 10.08 -10.93
C GLY A 76 13.22 11.53 -11.27
N GLU A 77 12.74 12.01 -12.42
CA GLU A 77 12.93 13.38 -12.89
C GLU A 77 12.34 14.41 -11.91
N ILE A 78 11.12 14.15 -11.41
CA ILE A 78 10.46 15.00 -10.42
C ILE A 78 11.25 15.00 -9.11
N SER A 79 11.75 13.85 -8.67
CA SER A 79 12.55 13.71 -7.45
C SER A 79 13.80 14.60 -7.48
N ASP A 80 14.48 14.62 -8.61
CA ASP A 80 15.72 15.42 -8.78
C ASP A 80 15.44 16.92 -8.85
N ARG A 81 14.30 17.33 -9.42
CA ARG A 81 13.94 18.76 -9.55
C ARG A 81 13.31 19.32 -8.27
N VAL A 82 12.38 18.61 -7.67
CA VAL A 82 11.59 19.08 -6.50
C VAL A 82 12.31 18.84 -5.19
N GLY A 83 13.17 17.82 -5.16
CA GLY A 83 13.89 17.36 -3.98
C GLY A 83 13.17 16.22 -3.26
N ARG A 84 13.94 15.23 -2.84
CA ARG A 84 13.49 13.94 -2.29
C ARG A 84 12.57 14.07 -1.09
N LYS A 85 12.91 14.97 -0.14
CA LYS A 85 12.10 15.18 1.07
C LYS A 85 10.68 15.64 0.75
N LYS A 86 10.53 16.59 -0.16
CA LYS A 86 9.23 17.14 -0.55
C LYS A 86 8.40 16.08 -1.26
N LEU A 87 9.05 15.28 -2.12
CA LEU A 87 8.40 14.24 -2.87
C LEU A 87 7.90 13.11 -1.93
N MET A 88 8.71 12.68 -0.95
CA MET A 88 8.28 11.70 0.05
C MET A 88 7.09 12.19 0.88
N ILE A 89 7.08 13.46 1.28
CA ILE A 89 5.95 14.05 2.01
C ILE A 89 4.70 14.07 1.12
N GLY A 90 4.83 14.48 -0.15
CA GLY A 90 3.74 14.45 -1.12
C GLY A 90 3.17 13.04 -1.31
N GLY A 91 4.03 12.02 -1.40
CA GLY A 91 3.63 10.63 -1.44
C GLY A 91 2.87 10.18 -0.19
N ALA A 92 3.33 10.59 1.01
CA ALA A 92 2.65 10.28 2.26
C ALA A 92 1.24 10.91 2.33
N ILE A 93 1.10 12.16 1.90
CA ILE A 93 -0.19 12.85 1.82
C ILE A 93 -1.13 12.11 0.84
N LEU A 94 -0.62 11.75 -0.33
CA LEU A 94 -1.40 11.01 -1.33
C LEU A 94 -1.82 9.64 -0.80
N TYR A 95 -0.97 8.94 -0.04
CA TYR A 95 -1.34 7.70 0.65
C TYR A 95 -2.48 7.92 1.65
N ILE A 96 -2.41 8.95 2.49
CA ILE A 96 -3.46 9.26 3.45
C ILE A 96 -4.80 9.46 2.73
N ILE A 97 -4.81 10.22 1.64
CA ILE A 97 -6.01 10.46 0.82
C ILE A 97 -6.55 9.14 0.25
N CYS A 98 -5.68 8.31 -0.35
CA CYS A 98 -6.07 7.03 -0.91
C CYS A 98 -6.67 6.10 0.15
N PHE A 99 -6.02 5.95 1.31
CA PHE A 99 -6.52 5.09 2.37
C PHE A 99 -7.81 5.61 3.00
N ALA A 100 -7.91 6.91 3.28
CA ALA A 100 -9.13 7.50 3.81
C ALA A 100 -10.32 7.29 2.86
N THR A 101 -10.10 7.48 1.56
CA THR A 101 -11.14 7.26 0.55
C THR A 101 -11.52 5.78 0.45
N MET A 102 -10.56 4.87 0.44
CA MET A 102 -10.83 3.42 0.43
C MET A 102 -11.59 2.97 1.68
N PHE A 103 -11.29 3.57 2.84
CA PHE A 103 -12.00 3.28 4.08
C PHE A 103 -13.48 3.67 4.03
N VAL A 104 -13.80 4.78 3.36
CA VAL A 104 -15.18 5.31 3.32
C VAL A 104 -15.97 4.75 2.13
N THR A 105 -15.31 4.49 0.98
CA THR A 105 -16.03 4.14 -0.26
C THR A 105 -16.59 2.72 -0.26
N ASN A 106 -17.81 2.58 -0.78
CA ASN A 106 -18.45 1.30 -1.09
C ASN A 106 -18.50 1.04 -2.61
N ASN A 107 -17.74 1.78 -3.40
CA ASN A 107 -17.75 1.70 -4.86
C ASN A 107 -16.42 1.14 -5.40
N ALA A 108 -16.48 0.02 -6.11
CA ALA A 108 -15.33 -0.63 -6.71
C ALA A 108 -14.57 0.26 -7.71
N THR A 109 -15.29 1.10 -8.47
CA THR A 109 -14.66 2.02 -9.44
C THR A 109 -13.83 3.08 -8.72
N VAL A 110 -14.36 3.66 -7.64
CA VAL A 110 -13.61 4.63 -6.81
C VAL A 110 -12.38 3.95 -6.20
N ALA A 111 -12.51 2.72 -5.71
CA ALA A 111 -11.39 1.96 -5.17
C ALA A 111 -10.32 1.67 -6.24
N ALA A 112 -10.70 1.39 -7.48
CA ALA A 112 -9.76 1.21 -8.59
C ALA A 112 -8.99 2.50 -8.91
N ILE A 113 -9.67 3.66 -8.92
CA ILE A 113 -9.03 4.98 -9.07
C ILE A 113 -8.05 5.25 -7.93
N MET A 114 -8.45 4.95 -6.68
CA MET A 114 -7.56 5.08 -5.52
C MET A 114 -6.38 4.10 -5.58
N GLY A 115 -6.59 2.91 -6.16
CA GLY A 115 -5.53 1.97 -6.48
C GLY A 115 -4.50 2.58 -7.43
N LEU A 116 -4.96 3.17 -8.54
CA LEU A 116 -4.09 3.89 -9.49
C LEU A 116 -3.26 4.97 -8.80
N LEU A 117 -3.91 5.84 -8.01
CA LEU A 117 -3.24 6.91 -7.28
C LEU A 117 -2.27 6.37 -6.22
N GLY A 118 -2.62 5.28 -5.55
CA GLY A 118 -1.73 4.57 -4.62
C GLY A 118 -0.49 3.99 -5.32
N GLY A 119 -0.66 3.48 -6.54
CA GLY A 119 0.45 3.05 -7.39
C GLY A 119 1.38 4.20 -7.76
N ILE A 120 0.82 5.35 -8.13
CA ILE A 120 1.59 6.57 -8.41
C ILE A 120 2.34 7.04 -7.16
N ALA A 121 1.67 7.08 -6.00
CA ALA A 121 2.30 7.44 -4.72
C ALA A 121 3.48 6.53 -4.38
N THR A 122 3.36 5.24 -4.67
CA THR A 122 4.42 4.26 -4.44
C THR A 122 5.64 4.54 -5.30
N SER A 123 5.52 4.33 -6.61
CA SER A 123 6.69 4.33 -7.50
C SER A 123 7.10 5.73 -7.93
N GLY A 124 6.13 6.63 -8.15
CA GLY A 124 6.40 8.00 -8.57
C GLY A 124 6.92 8.90 -7.45
N PHE A 125 6.53 8.62 -6.21
CA PHE A 125 6.91 9.46 -5.07
C PHE A 125 7.89 8.75 -4.13
N TRP A 126 7.53 7.60 -3.58
CA TRP A 126 8.34 6.95 -2.55
C TRP A 126 9.55 6.23 -3.11
N ASP A 127 9.40 5.37 -4.14
CA ASP A 127 10.53 4.64 -4.72
C ASP A 127 11.50 5.60 -5.41
N ALA A 128 10.98 6.58 -6.16
CA ALA A 128 11.78 7.57 -6.85
C ALA A 128 12.60 8.47 -5.92
N SER A 129 12.16 8.67 -4.68
CA SER A 129 12.88 9.50 -3.70
C SER A 129 13.59 8.68 -2.62
N GLY A 130 13.00 7.58 -2.16
CA GLY A 130 13.48 6.78 -1.05
C GLY A 130 14.74 5.98 -1.40
N TYR A 131 14.78 5.32 -2.56
CA TYR A 131 15.94 4.54 -2.97
C TYR A 131 17.21 5.38 -3.12
N PRO A 132 17.18 6.49 -3.87
CA PRO A 132 18.36 7.36 -3.93
C PRO A 132 18.72 7.97 -2.58
N ALA A 133 17.72 8.32 -1.75
CA ALA A 133 17.97 8.92 -0.44
C ALA A 133 18.79 8.00 0.49
N VAL A 134 18.48 6.70 0.55
CA VAL A 134 19.25 5.76 1.39
C VAL A 134 20.62 5.44 0.80
N GLN A 135 20.75 5.38 -0.52
CA GLN A 135 22.05 5.18 -1.18
C GLN A 135 23.02 6.34 -0.91
N GLU A 136 22.53 7.57 -0.97
CA GLU A 136 23.34 8.76 -0.67
C GLU A 136 23.64 8.90 0.82
N ALA A 137 22.73 8.45 1.69
CA ALA A 137 22.95 8.46 3.12
C ALA A 137 24.03 7.44 3.54
N TYR A 138 24.16 6.33 2.80
CA TYR A 138 25.12 5.26 3.09
C TYR A 138 25.99 4.89 1.88
N PRO A 139 26.86 5.81 1.41
CA PRO A 139 27.65 5.59 0.20
C PRO A 139 28.73 4.51 0.32
N ALA A 140 29.06 4.07 1.55
CA ALA A 140 30.00 2.98 1.78
C ALA A 140 29.48 1.61 1.32
N ALA A 141 28.17 1.39 1.38
CA ALA A 141 27.52 0.16 0.93
C ALA A 141 26.09 0.45 0.42
N PRO A 142 25.93 1.11 -0.72
CA PRO A 142 24.63 1.55 -1.23
C PRO A 142 23.69 0.36 -1.54
N GLY A 143 24.24 -0.77 -1.97
CA GLY A 143 23.48 -2.01 -2.18
C GLY A 143 22.87 -2.54 -0.89
N SER A 144 23.61 -2.55 0.22
CA SER A 144 23.09 -2.98 1.51
C SER A 144 21.97 -2.08 2.01
N ALA A 145 22.06 -0.77 1.78
CA ALA A 145 21.02 0.17 2.14
C ALA A 145 19.71 -0.12 1.38
N LEU A 146 19.78 -0.50 0.10
CA LEU A 146 18.62 -0.91 -0.69
C LEU A 146 18.04 -2.26 -0.23
N ILE A 147 18.90 -3.23 0.09
CA ILE A 147 18.45 -4.53 0.59
C ILE A 147 17.66 -4.35 1.90
N MET A 148 18.09 -3.44 2.78
CA MET A 148 17.36 -3.13 4.01
C MET A 148 15.94 -2.59 3.73
N ILE A 149 15.72 -1.81 2.69
CA ILE A 149 14.36 -1.43 2.28
C ILE A 149 13.52 -2.68 1.98
N LYS A 150 14.03 -3.59 1.16
CA LYS A 150 13.32 -4.85 0.82
C LYS A 150 13.09 -5.74 2.03
N PHE A 151 14.03 -5.76 2.99
CA PHE A 151 13.87 -6.45 4.27
C PHE A 151 12.66 -5.92 5.05
N PHE A 152 12.49 -4.60 5.20
CA PHE A 152 11.34 -4.02 5.91
C PHE A 152 10.02 -4.25 5.18
N VAL A 153 10.01 -4.22 3.84
CA VAL A 153 8.84 -4.60 3.04
C VAL A 153 8.49 -6.08 3.24
N ALA A 154 9.48 -6.98 3.23
CA ALA A 154 9.26 -8.40 3.46
C ALA A 154 8.80 -8.68 4.91
N LEU A 155 9.34 -7.96 5.89
CA LEU A 155 8.94 -8.07 7.29
C LEU A 155 7.45 -7.77 7.48
N SER A 156 6.93 -6.74 6.80
CA SER A 156 5.50 -6.42 6.83
C SER A 156 4.63 -7.52 6.21
N SER A 157 5.17 -8.26 5.24
CA SER A 157 4.48 -9.39 4.62
C SER A 157 4.28 -10.58 5.56
N ILE A 158 5.07 -10.66 6.63
CA ILE A 158 4.90 -11.66 7.69
C ILE A 158 3.89 -11.16 8.73
N PHE A 159 4.03 -9.92 9.19
CA PHE A 159 3.20 -9.40 10.27
C PHE A 159 1.77 -9.08 9.84
N TYR A 160 1.58 -8.55 8.65
CA TYR A 160 0.27 -8.10 8.21
C TYR A 160 -0.78 -9.22 8.12
N PRO A 161 -0.52 -10.41 7.53
CA PRO A 161 -1.46 -11.52 7.56
C PRO A 161 -1.79 -12.01 8.97
N LEU A 162 -0.79 -12.00 9.89
CA LEU A 162 -1.02 -12.39 11.29
C LEU A 162 -1.97 -11.41 11.99
N ILE A 163 -1.81 -10.12 11.74
CA ILE A 163 -2.73 -9.10 12.25
C ILE A 163 -4.13 -9.31 11.69
N CYS A 164 -4.27 -9.58 10.39
CA CYS A 164 -5.57 -9.85 9.76
C CYS A 164 -6.26 -11.08 10.37
N VAL A 165 -5.54 -12.17 10.59
CA VAL A 165 -6.09 -13.38 11.21
C VAL A 165 -6.53 -13.13 12.65
N GLN A 166 -5.73 -12.44 13.46
CA GLN A 166 -6.06 -12.16 14.85
C GLN A 166 -7.25 -11.20 14.97
N THR A 167 -7.33 -10.18 14.14
CA THR A 167 -8.46 -9.25 14.13
C THR A 167 -9.75 -9.93 13.67
N ALA A 168 -9.67 -10.84 12.70
CA ALA A 168 -10.80 -11.67 12.27
C ALA A 168 -11.28 -12.59 13.40
N ALA A 169 -10.37 -13.26 14.11
CA ALA A 169 -10.69 -14.15 15.23
C ALA A 169 -11.30 -13.40 16.44
N ALA A 170 -10.91 -12.15 16.64
CA ALA A 170 -11.47 -11.30 17.70
C ALA A 170 -12.86 -10.70 17.37
N GLY A 171 -13.46 -11.07 16.23
CA GLY A 171 -14.72 -10.46 15.76
C GLY A 171 -14.60 -9.00 15.32
N ASN A 172 -13.40 -8.44 15.45
CA ASN A 172 -13.06 -7.07 15.05
C ASN A 172 -12.41 -7.08 13.67
N CYS A 173 -13.00 -7.77 12.70
CA CYS A 173 -12.51 -7.74 11.31
C CYS A 173 -12.68 -6.33 10.71
N CYS A 174 -12.31 -5.33 11.46
CA CYS A 174 -12.77 -3.99 11.23
C CYS A 174 -11.73 -2.91 11.35
N LEU A 175 -10.75 -2.96 10.47
CA LEU A 175 -10.27 -1.68 9.94
C LEU A 175 -11.04 -1.28 8.67
N LEU A 176 -11.95 -2.15 8.15
CA LEU A 176 -12.65 -1.90 6.89
C LEU A 176 -14.13 -2.36 6.87
N TYR A 177 -14.66 -2.96 7.93
CA TYR A 177 -16.00 -3.55 7.92
C TYR A 177 -16.90 -2.97 9.02
N THR A 178 -17.73 -2.03 8.67
CA THR A 178 -18.92 -1.64 9.42
C THR A 178 -20.15 -2.04 8.61
N SER A 179 -20.37 -3.35 8.45
CA SER A 179 -21.65 -3.87 8.01
C SER A 179 -22.33 -4.54 9.20
N PRO A 180 -23.62 -4.30 9.46
CA PRO A 180 -24.32 -4.99 10.53
C PRO A 180 -24.29 -6.50 10.27
N SER A 181 -24.01 -7.25 11.33
CA SER A 181 -24.05 -8.71 11.30
C SER A 181 -25.44 -9.19 10.88
N PRO A 182 -25.56 -10.23 10.02
CA PRO A 182 -26.86 -10.86 9.72
C PRO A 182 -27.55 -11.53 10.92
N ARG A 183 -27.01 -11.37 12.14
CA ARG A 183 -27.57 -11.92 13.37
C ARG A 183 -28.59 -11.01 14.07
N ASP A 184 -28.79 -9.80 13.56
CA ASP A 184 -29.69 -8.81 14.17
C ASP A 184 -30.99 -8.61 13.36
N SER A 185 -31.38 -9.59 12.54
CA SER A 185 -32.67 -9.63 11.84
C SER A 185 -33.44 -10.90 12.17
#